data_4b957aea72e86a3071b6ef05f7c67ee3
#
_entry.id   4b957aea72e86a3071b6ef05f7c67ee3
#
_cell.length_a   1.000
_cell.length_b   1.000
_cell.length_c   1.000
_cell.angle_alpha   90.00
_cell.angle_beta   90.00
_cell.angle_gamma   90.00
#
_symmetry.space_group_name_H-M   'P 1'
#
loop_
_entity.id
_entity.type
_entity.pdbx_description
1 polymer ?
#
loop_
_entity_poly.entity_id
_entity_poly.type
_entity_poly.pdbx_seq_one_letter_code
_entity_poly.pdbx_strand_id
1 'polypeptide(L)'
;TKILKVLIFLILMSILSCNGSKKNANEIKSVENTQTEFKLTESDFVIMTFNSEWYWLFKNAKPTELTQSELIEIEKILKTAIIENNKEQKVGLIAHNKKYPEYQQTETGFELKLDGYKRQYVPVINEKGEKEVWINFFCDDFGTNDWKTEIALVEDGGNCYYNIKINLKTKEYYELGINGNA
;
A
#
# COMPACT_ATOMS: atom_id res chain seq x y z
N THR A 1 -11.37 -67.16 19.70
CA THR A 1 -11.66 -68.35 18.88
C THR A 1 -12.19 -67.98 17.53
N LYS A 2 -11.53 -68.57 16.53
CA LYS A 2 -11.95 -68.91 15.16
C LYS A 2 -11.90 -67.77 14.13
N ILE A 3 -10.85 -67.77 13.34
CA ILE A 3 -10.61 -68.45 12.04
C ILE A 3 -11.23 -67.69 10.88
N LEU A 4 -10.36 -66.98 10.13
CA LEU A 4 -9.82 -67.32 8.82
C LEU A 4 -10.88 -67.72 7.77
N LYS A 5 -10.99 -66.92 6.71
CA LYS A 5 -11.02 -67.45 5.33
C LYS A 5 -10.70 -66.36 4.28
N VAL A 6 -9.60 -66.62 3.61
CA VAL A 6 -9.15 -66.08 2.31
C VAL A 6 -10.11 -66.55 1.21
N LEU A 7 -10.43 -65.64 0.30
CA LEU A 7 -10.76 -66.08 -1.08
C LEU A 7 -10.30 -65.02 -2.09
N ILE A 8 -9.29 -65.47 -2.84
CA ILE A 8 -8.77 -64.90 -4.07
C ILE A 8 -9.79 -65.18 -5.17
N PHE A 9 -10.12 -64.19 -5.97
CA PHE A 9 -10.71 -64.42 -7.29
C PHE A 9 -10.05 -63.49 -8.33
N LEU A 10 -9.20 -64.08 -9.10
CA LEU A 10 -8.65 -63.59 -10.37
C LEU A 10 -9.65 -63.83 -11.47
N ILE A 11 -10.04 -62.84 -12.24
CA ILE A 11 -10.51 -63.06 -13.62
C ILE A 11 -10.07 -61.89 -14.52
N LEU A 12 -9.46 -62.34 -15.57
CA LEU A 12 -8.83 -61.76 -16.73
C LEU A 12 -9.71 -60.83 -17.58
N MET A 13 -9.01 -59.86 -18.17
CA MET A 13 -9.09 -59.31 -19.54
C MET A 13 -10.46 -59.07 -20.22
N SER A 14 -10.62 -57.82 -20.64
CA SER A 14 -10.91 -57.53 -22.04
C SER A 14 -10.54 -56.08 -22.39
N ILE A 15 -9.65 -55.99 -23.35
CA ILE A 15 -9.26 -54.74 -24.05
C ILE A 15 -10.37 -54.36 -25.02
N LEU A 16 -10.83 -53.14 -24.88
CA LEU A 16 -11.55 -52.45 -25.98
C LEU A 16 -11.03 -51.01 -26.06
N SER A 17 -10.28 -50.82 -27.12
CA SER A 17 -9.84 -49.54 -27.63
C SER A 17 -11.06 -48.66 -27.99
N CYS A 18 -11.10 -47.43 -27.51
CA CYS A 18 -11.91 -46.39 -28.15
C CYS A 18 -11.13 -45.07 -28.11
N ASN A 19 -10.74 -44.64 -29.29
CA ASN A 19 -10.23 -43.32 -29.60
C ASN A 19 -11.20 -42.23 -29.11
N GLY A 20 -10.75 -41.27 -28.33
CA GLY A 20 -11.55 -40.17 -27.86
C GLY A 20 -10.71 -39.01 -27.34
N SER A 21 -10.38 -38.11 -28.25
CA SER A 21 -10.17 -36.68 -28.05
C SER A 21 -9.36 -36.27 -26.79
N LYS A 22 -8.11 -35.89 -27.00
CA LYS A 22 -7.27 -35.14 -26.08
C LYS A 22 -7.93 -33.80 -25.76
N LYS A 23 -8.60 -33.66 -24.63
CA LYS A 23 -8.80 -32.36 -23.98
C LYS A 23 -7.54 -32.07 -23.16
N ASN A 24 -6.80 -31.05 -23.56
CA ASN A 24 -5.73 -30.46 -22.82
C ASN A 24 -6.27 -29.95 -21.47
N ALA A 25 -6.01 -30.70 -20.42
CA ALA A 25 -6.07 -30.24 -19.05
C ALA A 25 -4.64 -29.86 -18.67
N ASN A 26 -4.25 -28.63 -18.83
CA ASN A 26 -3.15 -27.99 -18.13
C ASN A 26 -3.10 -26.51 -18.54
N GLU A 27 -4.00 -25.72 -17.99
CA GLU A 27 -3.72 -24.34 -17.64
C GLU A 27 -3.98 -24.17 -16.13
N ILE A 28 -3.04 -24.69 -15.35
CA ILE A 28 -2.80 -24.09 -14.05
C ILE A 28 -2.17 -22.74 -14.40
N LYS A 29 -3.01 -21.70 -14.47
CA LYS A 29 -2.52 -20.32 -14.45
C LYS A 29 -1.66 -20.21 -13.18
N SER A 30 -0.35 -20.17 -13.38
CA SER A 30 0.59 -19.69 -12.40
C SER A 30 0.04 -18.33 -11.94
N VAL A 31 -0.38 -18.26 -10.68
CA VAL A 31 -0.60 -16.98 -10.01
C VAL A 31 0.76 -16.31 -10.09
N GLU A 32 0.89 -15.40 -11.02
CA GLU A 32 2.05 -14.55 -11.16
C GLU A 32 2.18 -13.82 -9.84
N ASN A 33 3.14 -14.26 -9.04
CA ASN A 33 3.50 -13.64 -7.79
C ASN A 33 4.14 -12.29 -8.16
N THR A 34 3.30 -11.29 -8.40
CA THR A 34 3.72 -9.93 -8.69
C THR A 34 4.36 -9.43 -7.41
N GLN A 35 5.66 -9.70 -7.25
CA GLN A 35 6.44 -9.07 -6.20
C GLN A 35 6.26 -7.56 -6.39
N THR A 36 5.66 -6.92 -5.40
CA THR A 36 5.58 -5.47 -5.36
C THR A 36 7.01 -4.96 -5.29
N GLU A 37 7.48 -4.37 -6.37
CA GLU A 37 8.81 -3.79 -6.47
C GLU A 37 8.74 -2.33 -6.02
N PHE A 38 9.74 -1.89 -5.26
CA PHE A 38 9.89 -0.47 -4.96
C PHE A 38 10.44 0.22 -6.21
N LYS A 39 9.64 1.09 -6.84
CA LYS A 39 9.91 1.66 -8.18
C LYS A 39 10.39 3.11 -8.15
N LEU A 40 10.41 3.77 -6.99
CA LEU A 40 10.86 5.14 -6.90
C LEU A 40 12.36 5.24 -7.15
N THR A 41 12.76 6.29 -7.83
CA THR A 41 14.17 6.64 -8.05
C THR A 41 14.65 7.64 -6.99
N GLU A 42 15.95 7.80 -6.83
CA GLU A 42 16.54 8.79 -5.90
C GLU A 42 16.13 10.25 -6.20
N SER A 43 15.61 10.52 -7.39
CA SER A 43 15.04 11.82 -7.74
C SER A 43 13.62 12.02 -7.16
N ASP A 44 12.95 10.95 -6.72
CA ASP A 44 11.54 10.99 -6.34
C ASP A 44 11.36 10.94 -4.82
N PHE A 45 12.39 10.52 -4.07
CA PHE A 45 12.28 10.43 -2.62
C PHE A 45 13.58 10.73 -1.89
N VAL A 46 13.45 11.00 -0.60
CA VAL A 46 14.56 11.09 0.36
C VAL A 46 14.17 10.40 1.67
N ILE A 47 15.14 9.73 2.29
CA ILE A 47 15.01 9.23 3.67
C ILE A 47 15.77 10.21 4.55
N MET A 48 15.05 10.88 5.44
CA MET A 48 15.58 11.91 6.32
C MET A 48 15.85 11.33 7.71
N THR A 49 16.97 11.67 8.29
CA THR A 49 17.26 11.33 9.69
C THR A 49 16.38 12.17 10.60
N PHE A 50 15.58 11.53 11.47
CA PHE A 50 14.71 12.22 12.41
C PHE A 50 15.52 13.15 13.31
N ASN A 51 15.08 14.42 13.40
CA ASN A 51 15.59 15.43 14.31
C ASN A 51 14.61 15.64 15.46
N SER A 52 15.07 15.69 16.68
CA SER A 52 14.24 15.93 17.87
C SER A 52 13.47 17.26 17.85
N GLU A 53 13.89 18.22 17.05
CA GLU A 53 13.14 19.46 16.80
C GLU A 53 11.82 19.21 16.06
N TRP A 54 11.69 18.08 15.38
CA TRP A 54 10.46 17.63 14.73
C TRP A 54 9.55 16.85 15.71
N TYR A 55 9.51 17.26 17.00
CA TYR A 55 8.71 16.65 18.07
C TYR A 55 7.21 16.58 17.73
N TRP A 56 6.76 17.40 16.78
CA TRP A 56 5.39 17.41 16.27
C TRP A 56 5.10 16.21 15.34
N LEU A 57 6.13 15.61 14.74
CA LEU A 57 6.00 14.35 14.00
C LEU A 57 5.91 13.17 14.97
N PHE A 58 6.88 13.06 15.86
CA PHE A 58 6.97 11.97 16.84
C PHE A 58 7.50 12.51 18.16
N LYS A 59 6.83 12.11 19.25
CA LYS A 59 7.31 12.42 20.61
C LYS A 59 8.28 11.32 21.07
N ASN A 60 9.36 11.71 21.74
CA ASN A 60 10.31 10.81 22.41
C ASN A 60 10.83 9.65 21.52
N ALA A 61 10.85 9.86 20.22
CA ALA A 61 11.32 8.87 19.26
C ALA A 61 12.83 9.00 19.02
N LYS A 62 13.41 7.94 18.48
CA LYS A 62 14.83 7.90 18.08
C LYS A 62 14.95 7.68 16.57
N PRO A 63 15.93 8.30 15.92
CA PRO A 63 16.15 8.07 14.49
C PRO A 63 16.49 6.60 14.21
N THR A 64 16.09 6.13 13.04
CA THR A 64 16.45 4.81 12.50
C THR A 64 16.55 4.89 10.98
N GLU A 65 16.88 3.78 10.34
CA GLU A 65 16.98 3.66 8.88
C GLU A 65 15.89 2.75 8.34
N LEU A 66 15.60 2.85 7.03
CA LEU A 66 14.73 1.94 6.30
C LEU A 66 15.56 1.01 5.42
N THR A 67 15.22 -0.26 5.45
CA THR A 67 15.73 -1.26 4.51
C THR A 67 14.89 -1.29 3.24
N GLN A 68 15.44 -1.85 2.16
CA GLN A 68 14.71 -2.04 0.91
C GLN A 68 13.42 -2.88 1.09
N SER A 69 13.46 -3.90 1.94
CA SER A 69 12.28 -4.73 2.23
C SER A 69 11.19 -3.96 2.97
N GLU A 70 11.57 -3.04 3.86
CA GLU A 70 10.63 -2.16 4.55
C GLU A 70 10.01 -1.14 3.60
N LEU A 71 10.77 -0.59 2.66
CA LEU A 71 10.22 0.29 1.61
C LEU A 71 9.17 -0.45 0.75
N ILE A 72 9.42 -1.70 0.38
CA ILE A 72 8.44 -2.53 -0.34
C ILE A 72 7.18 -2.77 0.51
N GLU A 73 7.33 -3.01 1.81
CA GLU A 73 6.18 -3.20 2.70
C GLU A 73 5.37 -1.91 2.87
N ILE A 74 6.06 -0.76 2.99
CA ILE A 74 5.43 0.56 3.02
C ILE A 74 4.56 0.78 1.77
N GLU A 75 5.06 0.47 0.57
CA GLU A 75 4.29 0.63 -0.67
C GLU A 75 2.98 -0.19 -0.68
N LYS A 76 2.98 -1.37 -0.08
CA LYS A 76 1.76 -2.19 0.05
C LYS A 76 0.75 -1.54 0.99
N ILE A 77 1.21 -1.01 2.12
CA ILE A 77 0.36 -0.33 3.11
C ILE A 77 -0.20 0.96 2.51
N LEU A 78 0.63 1.75 1.82
CA LEU A 78 0.21 2.96 1.12
C LEU A 78 -0.88 2.68 0.07
N LYS A 79 -0.72 1.61 -0.71
CA LYS A 79 -1.76 1.18 -1.66
C LYS A 79 -3.10 0.96 -0.98
N THR A 80 -3.09 0.28 0.17
CA THR A 80 -4.30 0.02 0.96
C THR A 80 -4.92 1.32 1.45
N ALA A 81 -4.12 2.20 2.06
CA ALA A 81 -4.57 3.49 2.57
C ALA A 81 -5.23 4.35 1.48
N ILE A 82 -4.62 4.43 0.30
CA ILE A 82 -5.16 5.18 -0.84
C ILE A 82 -6.47 4.59 -1.36
N ILE A 83 -6.57 3.26 -1.47
CA ILE A 83 -7.81 2.60 -1.89
C ILE A 83 -8.95 2.90 -0.90
N GLU A 84 -8.67 2.83 0.39
CA GLU A 84 -9.65 3.10 1.45
C GLU A 84 -10.07 4.56 1.45
N ASN A 85 -9.11 5.51 1.40
CA ASN A 85 -9.42 6.92 1.27
C ASN A 85 -10.30 7.20 0.04
N ASN A 86 -9.91 6.74 -1.13
CA ASN A 86 -10.64 7.03 -2.37
C ASN A 86 -12.06 6.42 -2.38
N LYS A 87 -12.24 5.29 -1.69
CA LYS A 87 -13.57 4.72 -1.46
C LYS A 87 -14.43 5.64 -0.59
N GLU A 88 -13.88 6.20 0.48
CA GLU A 88 -14.57 7.16 1.34
C GLU A 88 -14.90 8.45 0.60
N GLN A 89 -13.94 9.00 -0.17
CA GLN A 89 -14.19 10.18 -1.01
C GLN A 89 -15.34 9.95 -1.98
N LYS A 90 -15.38 8.79 -2.64
CA LYS A 90 -16.48 8.43 -3.55
C LYS A 90 -17.84 8.36 -2.84
N VAL A 91 -17.90 7.82 -1.63
CA VAL A 91 -19.14 7.79 -0.83
C VAL A 91 -19.58 9.20 -0.48
N GLY A 92 -18.65 10.06 -0.04
CA GLY A 92 -18.90 11.46 0.26
C GLY A 92 -19.40 12.24 -0.95
N LEU A 93 -18.79 12.05 -2.11
CA LEU A 93 -19.18 12.68 -3.38
C LEU A 93 -20.61 12.32 -3.79
N ILE A 94 -20.97 11.04 -3.72
CA ILE A 94 -22.35 10.58 -4.00
C ILE A 94 -23.35 11.22 -3.06
N ALA A 95 -23.04 11.28 -1.76
CA ALA A 95 -23.90 11.90 -0.76
C ALA A 95 -24.07 13.40 -1.00
N HIS A 96 -22.97 14.11 -1.32
CA HIS A 96 -22.98 15.52 -1.67
C HIS A 96 -23.88 15.79 -2.89
N ASN A 97 -23.67 15.07 -3.98
CA ASN A 97 -24.40 15.25 -5.24
C ASN A 97 -25.91 14.93 -5.09
N LYS A 98 -26.24 13.97 -4.23
CA LYS A 98 -27.64 13.68 -3.88
C LYS A 98 -28.28 14.82 -3.08
N LYS A 99 -27.53 15.43 -2.17
CA LYS A 99 -28.02 16.51 -1.31
C LYS A 99 -28.11 17.83 -2.06
N TYR A 100 -27.19 18.07 -3.01
CA TYR A 100 -27.06 19.34 -3.74
C TYR A 100 -27.06 19.09 -5.26
N PRO A 101 -28.21 18.71 -5.85
CA PRO A 101 -28.27 18.32 -7.26
C PRO A 101 -27.96 19.47 -8.24
N GLU A 102 -28.05 20.72 -7.80
CA GLU A 102 -27.71 21.91 -8.62
C GLU A 102 -26.19 22.27 -8.53
N TYR A 103 -25.46 21.67 -7.58
CA TYR A 103 -24.03 21.90 -7.35
C TYR A 103 -23.25 20.58 -7.40
N GLN A 104 -23.50 19.79 -8.43
CA GLN A 104 -22.84 18.50 -8.59
C GLN A 104 -21.34 18.68 -8.84
N GLN A 105 -20.57 17.86 -8.18
CA GLN A 105 -19.12 17.76 -8.31
C GLN A 105 -18.75 16.44 -9.00
N THR A 106 -17.61 16.42 -9.68
CA THR A 106 -17.04 15.22 -10.31
C THR A 106 -16.02 14.53 -9.43
N GLU A 107 -15.42 15.27 -8.48
CA GLU A 107 -14.41 14.83 -7.52
C GLU A 107 -14.50 15.65 -6.25
N THR A 108 -13.93 15.17 -5.14
CA THR A 108 -13.90 15.91 -3.88
C THR A 108 -12.67 16.81 -3.75
N GLY A 109 -11.63 16.55 -4.54
CA GLY A 109 -10.30 17.17 -4.42
C GLY A 109 -9.40 16.51 -3.37
N PHE A 110 -9.87 15.40 -2.74
CA PHE A 110 -9.14 14.65 -1.73
C PHE A 110 -8.85 13.20 -2.17
N GLU A 111 -9.09 12.86 -3.44
CA GLU A 111 -8.69 11.59 -4.02
C GLU A 111 -7.17 11.52 -4.16
N LEU A 112 -6.57 10.44 -3.68
CA LEU A 112 -5.12 10.26 -3.65
C LEU A 112 -4.63 9.31 -4.73
N LYS A 113 -3.34 9.47 -5.09
CA LYS A 113 -2.58 8.59 -5.98
C LYS A 113 -1.24 8.26 -5.32
N LEU A 114 -0.58 7.19 -5.77
CA LEU A 114 0.80 6.91 -5.39
C LEU A 114 1.82 7.60 -6.30
N ASP A 115 1.50 7.67 -7.58
CA ASP A 115 2.41 8.20 -8.59
C ASP A 115 2.29 9.72 -8.74
N GLY A 116 3.37 10.37 -9.17
CA GLY A 116 3.39 11.81 -9.44
C GLY A 116 3.74 12.67 -8.23
N TYR A 117 4.25 12.07 -7.16
CA TYR A 117 4.69 12.78 -5.96
C TYR A 117 6.17 12.57 -5.69
N LYS A 118 6.81 13.60 -5.18
CA LYS A 118 8.03 13.46 -4.40
C LYS A 118 7.69 13.07 -2.98
N ARG A 119 8.62 12.39 -2.29
CA ARG A 119 8.35 11.83 -0.96
C ARG A 119 9.50 12.06 0.00
N GLN A 120 9.15 12.38 1.23
CA GLN A 120 10.09 12.41 2.35
C GLN A 120 9.69 11.31 3.33
N TYR A 121 10.62 10.43 3.67
CA TYR A 121 10.43 9.39 4.68
C TYR A 121 11.21 9.77 5.93
N VAL A 122 10.55 9.81 7.07
CA VAL A 122 11.18 10.07 8.38
C VAL A 122 10.95 8.85 9.28
N PRO A 123 11.86 7.86 9.26
CA PRO A 123 11.74 6.67 10.08
C PRO A 123 12.24 6.90 11.51
N VAL A 124 11.53 6.29 12.47
CA VAL A 124 11.85 6.36 13.89
C VAL A 124 11.65 5.01 14.59
N ILE A 125 12.25 4.87 15.76
CA ILE A 125 11.86 3.91 16.79
C ILE A 125 11.08 4.68 17.86
N ASN A 126 9.81 4.32 18.03
CA ASN A 126 8.94 4.95 19.01
C ASN A 126 9.25 4.52 20.46
N GLU A 127 8.53 5.09 21.45
CA GLU A 127 8.71 4.77 22.88
C GLU A 127 8.49 3.28 23.21
N LYS A 128 7.70 2.56 22.40
CA LYS A 128 7.45 1.12 22.58
C LYS A 128 8.53 0.24 21.93
N GLY A 129 9.54 0.84 21.30
CA GLY A 129 10.57 0.12 20.55
C GLY A 129 10.09 -0.39 19.19
N GLU A 130 9.02 0.15 18.65
CA GLU A 130 8.48 -0.22 17.35
C GLU A 130 8.97 0.76 16.28
N LYS A 131 9.23 0.26 15.08
CA LYS A 131 9.62 1.10 13.95
C LYS A 131 8.39 1.71 13.32
N GLU A 132 8.39 3.02 13.20
CA GLU A 132 7.37 3.82 12.54
C GLU A 132 8.01 4.72 11.49
N VAL A 133 7.23 5.15 10.53
CA VAL A 133 7.67 6.09 9.51
C VAL A 133 6.57 7.11 9.23
N TRP A 134 6.94 8.38 9.23
CA TRP A 134 6.10 9.44 8.67
C TRP A 134 6.53 9.66 7.22
N ILE A 135 5.55 9.78 6.33
CA ILE A 135 5.78 9.96 4.90
C ILE A 135 5.02 11.19 4.46
N ASN A 136 5.74 12.14 3.88
CA ASN A 136 5.19 13.34 3.30
C ASN A 136 5.20 13.25 1.78
N PHE A 137 4.10 13.60 1.16
CA PHE A 137 3.89 13.58 -0.28
C PHE A 137 3.62 14.99 -0.77
N PHE A 138 4.26 15.38 -1.88
CA PHE A 138 4.02 16.66 -2.53
C PHE A 138 4.23 16.54 -4.04
N CYS A 139 3.34 17.12 -4.82
CA CYS A 139 3.38 17.05 -6.29
C CYS A 139 4.17 18.20 -6.92
N ASP A 140 4.52 19.23 -6.15
CA ASP A 140 5.32 20.38 -6.59
C ASP A 140 6.50 20.57 -5.62
N ASP A 141 7.72 20.59 -6.15
CA ASP A 141 8.95 20.84 -5.39
C ASP A 141 9.43 22.30 -5.46
N PHE A 142 8.59 23.18 -5.97
CA PHE A 142 8.86 24.62 -6.14
C PHE A 142 10.15 24.92 -6.92
N GLY A 143 10.62 23.96 -7.72
CA GLY A 143 11.84 24.08 -8.52
C GLY A 143 13.13 24.13 -7.69
N THR A 144 13.08 23.69 -6.41
CA THR A 144 14.24 23.64 -5.51
C THR A 144 14.59 22.21 -5.14
N ASN A 145 15.76 22.02 -4.51
CA ASN A 145 16.16 20.73 -3.94
C ASN A 145 16.14 20.76 -2.40
N ASP A 146 15.63 21.82 -1.80
CA ASP A 146 15.63 22.01 -0.34
C ASP A 146 14.83 20.94 0.38
N TRP A 147 13.81 20.38 -0.30
CA TRP A 147 13.01 19.26 0.20
C TRP A 147 13.83 17.99 0.47
N LYS A 148 15.08 17.90 0.01
CA LYS A 148 15.99 16.78 0.34
C LYS A 148 16.64 16.92 1.70
N THR A 149 16.65 18.11 2.27
CA THR A 149 17.30 18.44 3.54
C THR A 149 16.36 19.03 4.58
N GLU A 150 15.26 19.64 4.11
CA GLU A 150 14.24 20.28 4.95
C GLU A 150 12.88 19.67 4.70
N ILE A 151 12.02 19.62 5.73
CA ILE A 151 10.65 19.11 5.57
C ILE A 151 9.85 20.10 4.76
N ALA A 152 9.29 19.64 3.64
CA ALA A 152 8.38 20.41 2.82
C ALA A 152 7.04 20.56 3.53
N LEU A 153 6.76 21.75 4.09
CA LEU A 153 5.50 22.07 4.75
C LEU A 153 4.70 23.00 3.87
N VAL A 154 3.49 22.60 3.53
CA VAL A 154 2.51 23.38 2.78
C VAL A 154 1.18 23.27 3.50
N GLU A 155 0.47 24.36 3.66
CA GLU A 155 -0.81 24.40 4.40
C GLU A 155 -2.02 24.12 3.50
N ASP A 156 -1.92 24.48 2.20
CA ASP A 156 -3.00 24.38 1.22
C ASP A 156 -2.63 23.41 0.07
N GLY A 157 -3.43 23.38 -1.00
CA GLY A 157 -3.13 22.67 -2.23
C GLY A 157 -3.77 21.31 -2.35
N GLY A 158 -4.71 20.98 -1.46
CA GLY A 158 -5.54 19.78 -1.53
C GLY A 158 -4.71 18.50 -1.60
N ASN A 159 -5.13 17.59 -2.45
CA ASN A 159 -4.50 16.29 -2.64
C ASN A 159 -3.09 16.32 -3.27
N CYS A 160 -2.58 17.50 -3.65
CA CYS A 160 -1.17 17.67 -4.02
C CYS A 160 -0.23 17.46 -2.82
N TYR A 161 -0.73 17.68 -1.60
CA TYR A 161 0.04 17.58 -0.37
C TYR A 161 -0.70 16.73 0.65
N TYR A 162 -0.12 15.62 1.02
CA TYR A 162 -0.66 14.77 2.07
C TYR A 162 0.47 14.05 2.82
N ASN A 163 0.17 13.60 4.01
CA ASN A 163 1.11 12.83 4.81
C ASN A 163 0.40 11.69 5.53
N ILE A 164 1.17 10.70 5.97
CA ILE A 164 0.67 9.50 6.61
C ILE A 164 1.72 8.92 7.53
N LYS A 165 1.31 8.32 8.63
CA LYS A 165 2.18 7.51 9.48
C LYS A 165 1.90 6.03 9.31
N ILE A 166 2.96 5.22 9.33
CA ILE A 166 2.89 3.77 9.23
C ILE A 166 3.68 3.15 10.37
N ASN A 167 3.08 2.20 11.09
CA ASN A 167 3.77 1.34 12.03
C ASN A 167 4.14 0.04 11.32
N LEU A 168 5.45 -0.20 11.14
CA LEU A 168 5.95 -1.36 10.39
C LEU A 168 5.81 -2.69 11.17
N LYS A 169 5.64 -2.65 12.49
CA LYS A 169 5.42 -3.85 13.29
C LYS A 169 3.98 -4.34 13.19
N THR A 170 3.01 -3.43 13.29
CA THR A 170 1.57 -3.77 13.17
C THR A 170 1.10 -3.82 11.73
N LYS A 171 1.86 -3.21 10.80
CA LYS A 171 1.52 -3.03 9.38
C LYS A 171 0.26 -2.18 9.18
N GLU A 172 0.00 -1.27 10.09
CA GLU A 172 -1.12 -0.36 10.06
C GLU A 172 -0.66 1.06 9.74
N TYR A 173 -1.52 1.81 9.08
CA TYR A 173 -1.34 3.24 8.90
C TYR A 173 -2.27 4.03 9.82
N TYR A 174 -1.90 5.27 10.10
CA TYR A 174 -2.68 6.20 10.93
C TYR A 174 -2.30 7.64 10.59
N GLU A 175 -3.09 8.58 11.05
CA GLU A 175 -2.88 10.00 10.82
C GLU A 175 -2.67 10.35 9.33
N LEU A 176 -3.53 9.80 8.44
CA LEU A 176 -3.57 10.26 7.06
C LEU A 176 -4.15 11.67 7.04
N GLY A 177 -3.31 12.65 6.72
CA GLY A 177 -3.68 14.05 6.59
C GLY A 177 -3.57 14.51 5.14
N ILE A 178 -4.64 15.09 4.60
CA ILE A 178 -4.66 15.69 3.26
C ILE A 178 -4.87 17.18 3.47
N ASN A 179 -4.08 18.01 2.78
CA ASN A 179 -4.21 19.46 2.91
C ASN A 179 -5.56 19.97 2.43
N GLY A 180 -5.99 21.10 2.99
CA GLY A 180 -7.20 21.80 2.55
C GLY A 180 -7.04 22.37 1.15
N ASN A 181 -8.17 22.60 0.50
CA ASN A 181 -8.22 23.45 -0.70
C ASN A 181 -8.42 24.90 -0.25
N ALA A 182 -7.59 25.81 -0.77
CA ALA A 182 -7.75 27.24 -0.56
C ALA A 182 -8.94 27.80 -1.35
#